data_fd9fb02a117d398e3b43709ef67fdc23
#
_entry.id   fd9fb02a117d398e3b43709ef67fdc23
#
_cell.length_a   1.000
_cell.length_b   1.000
_cell.length_c   1.000
_cell.angle_alpha   90.00
_cell.angle_beta   90.00
_cell.angle_gamma   90.00
#
_symmetry.space_group_name_H-M   'P 1'
#
loop_
_entity.id
_entity.type
_entity.pdbx_description
1 polymer ?
#
loop_
_entity_poly.entity_id
_entity_poly.type
_entity_poly.pdbx_seq_one_letter_code
_entity_poly.pdbx_strand_id
1 'polypeptide(L)'
;MFENNLWTMEPVGRPENTIQGDKYRFTLLTPCLIRMEYREDGKFEDRPTQVVWNRKFDPVDFRVEKKDEGFELFTDRMHVTYAGGPFTKNSLNLNAVGGQNAYGAVWYYGEKGDNLGGTARTLDEVDGECPLQEGIMSRSGCSQID
;
A
#
# COMPACT_ATOMS: atom_id res chain seq x y z
N MET A 1 0.00 -35.54 -19.08
CA MET A 1 -1.01 -35.21 -18.03
C MET A 1 -0.51 -33.93 -17.35
N PHE A 2 -1.02 -32.78 -17.76
CA PHE A 2 -0.67 -31.52 -17.11
C PHE A 2 -1.49 -31.50 -15.81
N GLU A 3 -0.82 -31.69 -14.68
CA GLU A 3 -1.44 -31.40 -13.38
C GLU A 3 -1.84 -29.94 -13.42
N ASN A 4 -3.14 -29.68 -13.30
CA ASN A 4 -3.68 -28.36 -13.06
C ASN A 4 -3.20 -27.93 -11.66
N ASN A 5 -1.98 -27.39 -11.58
CA ASN A 5 -1.59 -26.50 -10.50
C ASN A 5 -2.42 -25.22 -10.67
N LEU A 6 -3.69 -25.32 -10.36
CA LEU A 6 -4.54 -24.18 -10.13
C LEU A 6 -3.87 -23.39 -9.01
N TRP A 7 -3.42 -22.23 -9.34
CA TRP A 7 -2.73 -21.31 -8.44
C TRP A 7 -3.58 -21.13 -7.20
N THR A 8 -3.10 -21.62 -6.07
CA THR A 8 -3.79 -21.44 -4.80
C THR A 8 -3.70 -19.96 -4.44
N MET A 9 -4.82 -19.27 -4.48
CA MET A 9 -4.91 -17.87 -4.10
C MET A 9 -5.26 -17.77 -2.62
N GLU A 10 -4.52 -16.99 -1.88
CA GLU A 10 -4.79 -16.66 -0.47
C GLU A 10 -5.01 -15.14 -0.34
N PRO A 11 -6.18 -14.64 -0.81
CA PRO A 11 -6.41 -13.20 -0.95
C PRO A 11 -6.71 -12.48 0.36
N VAL A 12 -6.97 -13.21 1.44
CA VAL A 12 -7.25 -12.64 2.76
C VAL A 12 -5.97 -12.58 3.58
N GLY A 13 -5.68 -11.41 4.13
CA GLY A 13 -4.54 -11.23 5.03
C GLY A 13 -4.73 -11.95 6.36
N ARG A 14 -3.64 -12.18 7.08
CA ARG A 14 -3.69 -12.79 8.42
C ARG A 14 -4.39 -11.86 9.40
N PRO A 15 -5.25 -12.38 10.30
CA PRO A 15 -5.87 -11.57 11.36
C PRO A 15 -4.85 -10.86 12.23
N GLU A 16 -3.74 -11.51 12.57
CA GLU A 16 -2.65 -10.96 13.38
C GLU A 16 -1.92 -9.78 12.72
N ASN A 17 -1.99 -9.66 11.38
CA ASN A 17 -1.44 -8.56 10.61
C ASN A 17 -2.49 -7.47 10.28
N THR A 18 -3.70 -7.59 10.84
CA THR A 18 -4.84 -6.75 10.42
C THR A 18 -5.37 -5.91 11.57
N ILE A 19 -5.52 -4.62 11.32
CA ILE A 19 -6.22 -3.68 12.20
C ILE A 19 -7.51 -3.31 11.50
N GLN A 20 -8.64 -3.59 12.11
CA GLN A 20 -9.94 -3.36 11.50
C GLN A 20 -10.90 -2.69 12.48
N GLY A 21 -11.59 -1.66 11.99
CA GLY A 21 -12.77 -1.06 12.61
C GLY A 21 -13.99 -1.24 11.73
N ASP A 22 -15.06 -0.53 12.03
CA ASP A 22 -16.33 -0.67 11.31
C ASP A 22 -16.21 -0.29 9.83
N LYS A 23 -15.43 0.76 9.51
CA LYS A 23 -15.32 1.33 8.17
C LYS A 23 -13.91 1.34 7.59
N TYR A 24 -12.92 0.89 8.33
CA TYR A 24 -11.53 0.84 7.87
C TYR A 24 -10.90 -0.51 8.13
N ARG A 25 -9.97 -0.88 7.27
CA ARG A 25 -9.11 -2.03 7.43
C ARG A 25 -7.70 -1.74 6.94
N PHE A 26 -6.73 -2.01 7.78
CA PHE A 26 -5.30 -1.90 7.49
C PHE A 26 -4.68 -3.28 7.63
N THR A 27 -4.09 -3.79 6.57
CA THR A 27 -3.46 -5.12 6.54
C THR A 27 -2.00 -4.98 6.19
N LEU A 28 -1.13 -5.31 7.13
CA LEU A 28 0.31 -5.37 6.92
C LEU A 28 0.65 -6.62 6.14
N LEU A 29 1.22 -6.46 4.96
CA LEU A 29 1.70 -7.55 4.13
C LEU A 29 3.18 -7.82 4.40
N THR A 30 3.95 -6.75 4.59
CA THR A 30 5.35 -6.80 5.04
C THR A 30 5.64 -5.60 5.95
N PRO A 31 6.81 -5.51 6.58
CA PRO A 31 7.17 -4.31 7.35
C PRO A 31 7.15 -3.00 6.55
N CYS A 32 7.20 -3.06 5.22
CA CYS A 32 7.18 -1.89 4.32
C CYS A 32 6.05 -1.92 3.28
N LEU A 33 5.09 -2.83 3.41
CA LEU A 33 3.95 -2.93 2.50
C LEU A 33 2.66 -3.08 3.30
N ILE A 34 1.76 -2.13 3.12
CA ILE A 34 0.47 -2.10 3.83
C ILE A 34 -0.66 -1.87 2.83
N ARG A 35 -1.74 -2.64 3.00
CA ARG A 35 -3.01 -2.41 2.31
C ARG A 35 -3.92 -1.61 3.23
N MET A 36 -4.49 -0.55 2.71
CA MET A 36 -5.39 0.34 3.45
C MET A 36 -6.72 0.44 2.72
N GLU A 37 -7.81 0.25 3.43
CA GLU A 37 -9.16 0.25 2.89
C GLU A 37 -10.07 1.10 3.77
N TYR A 38 -10.91 1.90 3.14
CA TYR A 38 -12.01 2.59 3.79
C TYR A 38 -13.31 2.34 3.02
N ARG A 39 -14.35 1.90 3.72
CA ARG A 39 -15.66 1.61 3.13
C ARG A 39 -16.77 2.08 4.06
N GLU A 40 -17.63 2.95 3.57
CA GLU A 40 -18.79 3.44 4.33
C GLU A 40 -19.74 2.32 4.75
N ASP A 41 -19.85 1.27 3.94
CA ASP A 41 -20.69 0.10 4.20
C ASP A 41 -20.00 -0.99 5.04
N GLY A 42 -18.73 -0.80 5.41
CA GLY A 42 -17.92 -1.76 6.15
C GLY A 42 -17.61 -3.07 5.41
N LYS A 43 -17.88 -3.13 4.11
CA LYS A 43 -17.65 -4.34 3.30
C LYS A 43 -16.33 -4.23 2.55
N PHE A 44 -15.33 -4.88 3.10
CA PHE A 44 -13.99 -4.89 2.53
C PHE A 44 -13.83 -5.93 1.42
N GLU A 45 -12.90 -5.68 0.51
CA GLU A 45 -12.65 -6.53 -0.64
C GLU A 45 -11.70 -7.69 -0.28
N ASP A 46 -12.23 -8.91 -0.27
CA ASP A 46 -11.48 -10.12 0.04
C ASP A 46 -11.15 -10.97 -1.19
N ARG A 47 -11.60 -10.54 -2.37
CA ARG A 47 -11.24 -11.22 -3.63
C ARG A 47 -9.80 -10.87 -4.04
N PRO A 48 -9.11 -11.78 -4.75
CA PRO A 48 -7.82 -11.45 -5.34
C PRO A 48 -7.98 -10.36 -6.41
N THR A 49 -6.94 -9.56 -6.58
CA THR A 49 -6.87 -8.57 -7.66
C THR A 49 -5.80 -9.01 -8.68
N GLN A 50 -5.78 -8.38 -9.86
CA GLN A 50 -4.74 -8.67 -10.86
C GLN A 50 -3.33 -8.42 -10.35
N VAL A 51 -3.18 -7.48 -9.41
CA VAL A 51 -1.87 -7.09 -8.89
C VAL A 51 -1.49 -7.93 -7.67
N VAL A 52 -2.46 -8.30 -6.83
CA VAL A 52 -2.19 -9.02 -5.57
C VAL A 52 -3.14 -10.19 -5.42
N TRP A 53 -2.62 -11.39 -5.64
CA TRP A 53 -3.37 -12.65 -5.52
C TRP A 53 -3.31 -13.22 -4.09
N ASN A 54 -2.18 -13.05 -3.43
CA ASN A 54 -1.92 -13.55 -2.09
C ASN A 54 -1.67 -12.39 -1.14
N ARG A 55 -2.37 -12.38 -0.01
CA ARG A 55 -2.22 -11.40 1.07
C ARG A 55 -1.87 -12.06 2.41
N LYS A 56 -1.77 -13.38 2.43
CA LYS A 56 -1.40 -14.15 3.63
C LYS A 56 0.10 -14.25 3.74
N PHE A 57 0.73 -13.13 4.04
CA PHE A 57 2.18 -13.04 4.30
C PHE A 57 2.52 -13.50 5.71
N ASP A 58 3.81 -13.64 6.00
CA ASP A 58 4.29 -13.97 7.35
C ASP A 58 3.84 -12.90 8.38
N PRO A 59 3.76 -13.26 9.67
CA PRO A 59 3.47 -12.31 10.72
C PRO A 59 4.47 -11.14 10.69
N VAL A 60 3.94 -9.92 10.80
CA VAL A 60 4.72 -8.69 10.84
C VAL A 60 4.79 -8.20 12.28
N ASP A 61 5.97 -7.83 12.74
CA ASP A 61 6.12 -7.16 14.03
C ASP A 61 5.75 -5.68 13.89
N PHE A 62 4.74 -5.24 14.63
CA PHE A 62 4.26 -3.87 14.61
C PHE A 62 3.62 -3.46 15.94
N ARG A 63 3.58 -2.17 16.18
CA ARG A 63 2.96 -1.57 17.35
C ARG A 63 1.85 -0.60 16.92
N VAL A 64 0.76 -0.59 17.66
CA VAL A 64 -0.35 0.33 17.44
C VAL A 64 -0.58 1.17 18.68
N GLU A 65 -0.64 2.47 18.49
CA GLU A 65 -1.05 3.44 19.51
C GLU A 65 -2.42 4.02 19.15
N LYS A 66 -3.42 3.68 19.93
CA LYS A 66 -4.78 4.22 19.73
C LYS A 66 -4.84 5.70 20.04
N LYS A 67 -5.56 6.45 19.25
CA LYS A 67 -5.95 7.86 19.45
C LYS A 67 -7.47 7.91 19.55
N ASP A 68 -8.04 9.09 19.77
CA ASP A 68 -9.48 9.26 20.03
C ASP A 68 -10.36 8.61 18.95
N GLU A 69 -10.12 8.89 17.67
CA GLU A 69 -10.89 8.32 16.54
C GLU A 69 -10.04 7.47 15.58
N GLY A 70 -8.74 7.44 15.78
CA GLY A 70 -7.80 6.78 14.88
C GLY A 70 -6.71 6.05 15.62
N PHE A 71 -5.55 5.96 14.97
CA PHE A 71 -4.37 5.30 15.56
C PHE A 71 -3.09 5.74 14.84
N GLU A 72 -1.99 5.46 15.48
CA GLU A 72 -0.67 5.43 14.86
C GLU A 72 -0.17 3.98 14.83
N LEU A 73 0.40 3.56 13.69
CA LEU A 73 0.96 2.24 13.48
C LEU A 73 2.43 2.37 13.15
N PHE A 74 3.25 1.55 13.77
CA PHE A 74 4.70 1.57 13.63
C PHE A 74 5.21 0.17 13.28
N THR A 75 6.02 0.10 12.23
CA THR A 75 6.95 -1.00 11.99
C THR A 75 8.38 -0.45 12.07
N ASP A 76 9.38 -1.27 11.80
CA ASP A 76 10.77 -0.82 11.64
C ASP A 76 10.99 -0.03 10.34
N ARG A 77 10.01 -0.02 9.43
CA ARG A 77 10.08 0.61 8.09
C ARG A 77 9.03 1.66 7.82
N MET A 78 7.93 1.66 8.57
CA MET A 78 6.81 2.58 8.34
C MET A 78 6.28 3.14 9.65
N HIS A 79 5.85 4.41 9.58
CA HIS A 79 4.97 5.03 10.56
C HIS A 79 3.73 5.53 9.82
N VAL A 80 2.58 4.92 10.10
CA VAL A 80 1.28 5.32 9.54
C VAL A 80 0.51 6.09 10.58
N THR A 81 -0.03 7.24 10.20
CA THR A 81 -0.94 8.03 11.03
C THR A 81 -2.31 8.03 10.38
N TYR A 82 -3.31 7.60 11.13
CA TYR A 82 -4.71 7.63 10.72
C TYR A 82 -5.54 8.33 11.81
N ALA A 83 -6.18 9.43 11.44
CA ALA A 83 -6.96 10.25 12.35
C ALA A 83 -8.42 9.80 12.50
N GLY A 84 -8.83 8.76 11.78
CA GLY A 84 -10.23 8.31 11.74
C GLY A 84 -11.00 8.88 10.54
N GLY A 85 -12.19 8.32 10.28
CA GLY A 85 -13.08 8.73 9.20
C GLY A 85 -12.57 8.39 7.80
N PRO A 86 -13.15 9.00 6.76
CA PRO A 86 -12.74 8.78 5.37
C PRO A 86 -11.29 9.14 5.13
N PHE A 87 -10.65 8.42 4.22
CA PHE A 87 -9.27 8.72 3.82
C PHE A 87 -9.21 10.05 3.08
N THR A 88 -8.44 10.95 3.62
CA THR A 88 -8.16 12.27 3.05
C THR A 88 -6.70 12.63 3.31
N LYS A 89 -6.20 13.66 2.66
CA LYS A 89 -4.85 14.20 2.91
C LYS A 89 -4.60 14.55 4.38
N ASN A 90 -5.64 14.92 5.11
CA ASN A 90 -5.54 15.31 6.53
C ASN A 90 -5.74 14.14 7.49
N SER A 91 -6.37 13.05 7.06
CA SER A 91 -6.69 11.91 7.92
C SER A 91 -5.74 10.73 7.77
N LEU A 92 -4.98 10.65 6.69
CA LEU A 92 -4.10 9.51 6.43
C LEU A 92 -2.77 9.94 5.83
N ASN A 93 -1.70 9.59 6.50
CA ASN A 93 -0.34 9.73 5.98
C ASN A 93 0.52 8.53 6.37
N LEU A 94 1.59 8.34 5.62
CA LEU A 94 2.60 7.32 5.85
C LEU A 94 3.98 7.95 5.74
N ASN A 95 4.80 7.73 6.75
CA ASN A 95 6.20 8.12 6.75
C ASN A 95 7.08 6.86 6.64
N ALA A 96 7.92 6.79 5.62
CA ALA A 96 8.92 5.74 5.51
C ALA A 96 10.07 6.02 6.49
N VAL A 97 10.36 5.05 7.35
CA VAL A 97 11.39 5.14 8.39
C VAL A 97 12.44 4.03 8.25
N GLY A 98 13.55 4.16 8.95
CA GLY A 98 14.58 3.11 8.99
C GLY A 98 15.33 2.86 7.68
N GLY A 99 15.22 3.74 6.72
CA GLY A 99 15.87 3.65 5.42
C GLY A 99 16.89 4.76 5.18
N GLN A 100 17.46 4.78 3.97
CA GLN A 100 18.39 5.84 3.52
C GLN A 100 17.66 7.14 3.11
N ASN A 101 16.44 7.35 3.56
CA ASN A 101 15.67 8.55 3.26
C ASN A 101 16.22 9.72 4.08
N ALA A 102 17.15 10.44 3.49
CA ALA A 102 17.79 11.60 4.10
C ALA A 102 16.82 12.75 4.42
N TYR A 103 15.59 12.74 3.90
CA TYR A 103 14.61 13.83 4.01
C TYR A 103 13.17 13.32 4.19
N GLY A 104 12.94 12.36 5.09
CA GLY A 104 11.61 11.95 5.52
C GLY A 104 10.59 11.84 4.39
N ALA A 105 10.53 10.71 3.72
CA ALA A 105 9.53 10.47 2.71
C ALA A 105 8.16 10.31 3.38
N VAL A 106 7.39 11.37 3.42
CA VAL A 106 6.01 11.35 3.91
C VAL A 106 5.08 11.36 2.71
N TRP A 107 4.25 10.34 2.61
CA TRP A 107 3.16 10.29 1.67
C TRP A 107 1.86 10.67 2.36
N TYR A 108 1.07 11.52 1.75
CA TYR A 108 -0.29 11.85 2.18
C TYR A 108 -1.30 11.24 1.22
N TYR A 109 -2.44 10.80 1.74
CA TYR A 109 -3.49 10.21 0.91
C TYR A 109 -3.91 11.14 -0.23
N GLY A 110 -3.96 10.58 -1.43
CA GLY A 110 -4.29 11.31 -2.67
C GLY A 110 -3.11 12.02 -3.33
N GLU A 111 -1.90 11.99 -2.73
CA GLU A 111 -0.71 12.49 -3.40
C GLU A 111 -0.17 11.44 -4.38
N LYS A 112 0.02 11.85 -5.62
CA LYS A 112 0.59 10.99 -6.65
C LYS A 112 2.10 10.78 -6.52
N GLY A 113 2.75 11.54 -5.66
CA GLY A 113 4.20 11.52 -5.48
C GLY A 113 4.97 12.00 -6.73
N ASP A 114 6.28 11.99 -6.61
CA ASP A 114 7.21 12.35 -7.68
C ASP A 114 7.52 11.07 -8.49
N ASN A 115 6.61 10.71 -9.40
CA ASN A 115 6.63 9.45 -10.12
C ASN A 115 7.81 9.37 -11.10
N LEU A 116 8.54 8.25 -11.09
CA LEU A 116 9.68 8.03 -11.96
C LEU A 116 9.31 7.62 -13.39
N GLY A 117 8.02 7.44 -13.65
CA GLY A 117 7.51 6.98 -14.93
C GLY A 117 7.56 5.46 -15.10
N GLY A 118 6.74 4.98 -15.99
CA GLY A 118 6.73 3.59 -16.43
C GLY A 118 7.72 3.34 -17.57
N THR A 119 7.58 2.20 -18.21
CA THR A 119 8.36 1.84 -19.40
C THR A 119 7.55 2.12 -20.66
N ALA A 120 8.21 2.54 -21.72
CA ALA A 120 7.64 2.51 -23.05
C ALA A 120 7.58 1.05 -23.55
N ARG A 121 6.53 0.72 -24.30
CA ARG A 121 6.34 -0.62 -24.84
C ARG A 121 7.41 -0.96 -25.89
N THR A 122 7.75 0.02 -26.70
CA THR A 122 8.81 -0.02 -27.71
C THR A 122 9.27 1.40 -27.99
N LEU A 123 10.52 1.53 -28.43
CA LEU A 123 11.06 2.78 -28.95
C LEU A 123 11.18 2.76 -30.47
N ASP A 124 10.61 1.74 -31.14
CA ASP A 124 10.60 1.68 -32.59
C ASP A 124 9.82 2.86 -33.17
N GLU A 125 10.40 3.50 -34.19
CA GLU A 125 9.83 4.67 -34.85
C GLU A 125 9.62 5.91 -33.95
N VAL A 126 10.25 5.94 -32.77
CA VAL A 126 10.25 7.13 -31.92
C VAL A 126 11.36 8.07 -32.37
N ASP A 127 10.97 9.25 -32.83
CA ASP A 127 11.89 10.35 -33.16
C ASP A 127 11.76 11.46 -32.13
N GLY A 128 12.64 11.44 -31.13
CA GLY A 128 12.68 12.41 -30.06
C GLY A 128 12.12 11.91 -28.73
N GLU A 129 11.31 12.72 -28.06
CA GLU A 129 10.75 12.46 -26.73
C GLU A 129 9.65 11.41 -26.79
N CYS A 130 9.76 10.39 -25.93
CA CYS A 130 8.72 9.38 -25.76
C CYS A 130 7.98 9.62 -24.43
N PRO A 131 6.67 9.89 -24.44
CA PRO A 131 5.90 10.04 -23.21
C PRO A 131 5.81 8.71 -22.48
N LEU A 132 6.20 8.70 -21.21
CA LEU A 132 6.07 7.55 -20.31
C LEU A 132 4.77 7.63 -19.53
N GLN A 133 4.14 6.48 -19.35
CA GLN A 133 3.01 6.35 -18.44
C GLN A 133 3.47 6.42 -16.97
N GLU A 134 2.55 6.62 -16.05
CA GLU A 134 2.86 6.54 -14.63
C GLU A 134 3.34 5.12 -14.28
N GLY A 135 4.44 5.04 -13.55
CA GLY A 135 4.98 3.79 -13.00
C GLY A 135 4.59 3.63 -11.53
N ILE A 136 5.05 2.55 -10.92
CA ILE A 136 4.79 2.28 -9.50
C ILE A 136 5.85 2.88 -8.57
N MET A 137 6.92 3.43 -9.09
CA MET A 137 8.04 3.96 -8.29
C MET A 137 8.00 5.49 -8.21
N SER A 138 8.35 6.01 -7.06
CA SER A 138 8.50 7.45 -6.84
C SER A 138 9.88 7.78 -6.27
N ARG A 139 10.29 9.04 -6.41
CA ARG A 139 11.53 9.56 -5.80
C ARG A 139 11.42 9.70 -4.29
N SER A 140 10.21 9.82 -3.77
CA SER A 140 9.96 9.94 -2.34
C SER A 140 10.14 8.62 -1.57
N GLY A 141 10.40 7.51 -2.26
CA GLY A 141 10.56 6.19 -1.64
C GLY A 141 9.24 5.51 -1.26
N CYS A 142 8.10 6.13 -1.55
CA CYS A 142 6.78 5.53 -1.39
C CYS A 142 6.19 5.20 -2.76
N SER A 143 5.59 4.02 -2.89
CA SER A 143 4.87 3.60 -4.09
C SER A 143 3.43 3.33 -3.73
N GLN A 144 2.52 3.70 -4.62
CA GLN A 144 1.10 3.50 -4.46
C GLN A 144 0.57 2.66 -5.61
N ILE A 145 -0.27 1.69 -5.26
CA ILE A 145 -1.02 0.86 -6.22
C ILE A 145 -2.48 0.95 -5.79
N ASP A 146 -3.32 1.41 -6.70
CA ASP A 146 -4.77 1.54 -6.51
C ASP A 146 -5.51 0.52 -7.40
#